data_863d5c474d39afacb90959bdf0071bce
#
_entry.id   863d5c474d39afacb90959bdf0071bce
#
_cell.length_a   1.000
_cell.length_b   1.000
_cell.length_c   1.000
_cell.angle_alpha   90.00
_cell.angle_beta   90.00
_cell.angle_gamma   90.00
#
_symmetry.space_group_name_H-M   'P 1'
#
loop_
_entity.id
_entity.type
_entity.pdbx_description
1 polymer ?
#
loop_
_entity_poly.entity_id
_entity_poly.type
_entity_poly.pdbx_seq_one_letter_code
_entity_poly.pdbx_strand_id
1 'polypeptide(L)'
;MKVTRAAHEDLEQWLKLAAEVEYLFGPMVDDPHFVEAVEKSIEMGRAFCIREKDGDPGAPLLGGVLFSSSNAPIYKIHWLSVSSHARQQGVGSAILDHILSLVNPPAEVFVITFGEDIPDGQPARRLYQKFGFLPLDEMVPNGPEGGSRQKFKLSIGS
;
A
#
# COMPACT_ATOMS: atom_id res chain seq x y z
N MET A 1 -11.13 -4.33 13.70
CA MET A 1 -10.28 -3.80 12.61
C MET A 1 -10.53 -4.63 11.36
N LYS A 2 -11.37 -4.13 10.48
CA LYS A 2 -11.83 -4.88 9.32
C LYS A 2 -11.30 -4.28 8.02
N VAL A 3 -10.65 -5.10 7.19
CA VAL A 3 -10.23 -4.68 5.85
C VAL A 3 -11.41 -4.85 4.89
N THR A 4 -11.71 -3.81 4.13
CA THR A 4 -12.83 -3.82 3.20
C THR A 4 -12.44 -3.13 1.89
N ARG A 5 -13.18 -3.41 0.83
CA ARG A 5 -12.98 -2.69 -0.43
C ARG A 5 -13.37 -1.24 -0.25
N ALA A 6 -12.55 -0.34 -0.78
CA ALA A 6 -12.85 1.08 -0.77
C ALA A 6 -14.00 1.38 -1.74
N ALA A 7 -14.82 2.36 -1.37
CA ALA A 7 -15.92 2.86 -2.18
C ALA A 7 -15.60 4.29 -2.64
N HIS A 8 -16.37 4.82 -3.58
CA HIS A 8 -16.17 6.20 -4.06
C HIS A 8 -16.21 7.23 -2.93
N GLU A 9 -17.05 6.99 -1.94
CA GLU A 9 -17.17 7.86 -0.78
C GLU A 9 -15.90 7.92 0.06
N ASP A 10 -14.97 6.98 -0.14
CA ASP A 10 -13.71 6.95 0.59
C ASP A 10 -12.62 7.83 -0.03
N LEU A 11 -12.82 8.34 -1.24
CA LEU A 11 -11.79 9.08 -1.96
C LEU A 11 -11.27 10.29 -1.17
N GLU A 12 -12.16 11.10 -0.60
CA GLU A 12 -11.75 12.27 0.17
C GLU A 12 -10.85 11.89 1.34
N GLN A 13 -11.22 10.86 2.09
CA GLN A 13 -10.44 10.39 3.22
C GLN A 13 -9.14 9.73 2.76
N TRP A 14 -9.15 9.09 1.59
CA TRP A 14 -7.94 8.53 1.00
C TRP A 14 -6.92 9.63 0.72
N LEU A 15 -7.38 10.74 0.14
CA LEU A 15 -6.50 11.87 -0.13
C LEU A 15 -5.96 12.51 1.15
N LYS A 16 -6.76 12.55 2.22
CA LYS A 16 -6.27 13.01 3.52
C LYS A 16 -5.18 12.09 4.07
N LEU A 17 -5.37 10.77 3.92
CA LEU A 17 -4.36 9.80 4.31
C LEU A 17 -3.08 9.99 3.49
N ALA A 18 -3.19 10.18 2.18
CA ALA A 18 -2.05 10.43 1.32
C ALA A 18 -1.31 11.70 1.71
N ALA A 19 -2.03 12.76 2.06
CA ALA A 19 -1.41 14.03 2.48
C ALA A 19 -0.50 13.83 3.71
N GLU A 20 -0.85 12.94 4.62
CA GLU A 20 -0.05 12.67 5.82
C GLU A 20 1.32 12.08 5.49
N VAL A 21 1.47 11.44 4.33
CA VAL A 21 2.70 10.72 3.98
C VAL A 21 3.44 11.33 2.80
N GLU A 22 3.04 12.51 2.34
CA GLU A 22 3.73 13.18 1.23
C GLU A 22 5.19 13.49 1.54
N TYR A 23 5.52 13.72 2.80
CA TYR A 23 6.92 13.92 3.20
C TYR A 23 7.80 12.70 2.91
N LEU A 24 7.20 11.50 2.82
CA LEU A 24 7.90 10.25 2.51
C LEU A 24 7.86 9.92 1.03
N PHE A 25 6.69 10.06 0.41
CA PHE A 25 6.45 9.59 -0.95
C PHE A 25 6.57 10.68 -2.02
N GLY A 26 6.56 11.95 -1.63
CA GLY A 26 6.48 13.06 -2.56
C GLY A 26 5.03 13.50 -2.80
N PRO A 27 4.83 14.53 -3.64
CA PRO A 27 3.49 15.07 -3.89
C PRO A 27 2.53 14.03 -4.48
N MET A 28 1.31 13.98 -3.94
CA MET A 28 0.27 13.04 -4.40
C MET A 28 -1.10 13.71 -4.53
N VAL A 29 -1.49 14.48 -3.51
CA VAL A 29 -2.86 15.03 -3.43
C VAL A 29 -3.17 15.96 -4.58
N ASP A 30 -2.18 16.75 -5.00
CA ASP A 30 -2.32 17.69 -6.11
C ASP A 30 -1.90 17.09 -7.45
N ASP A 31 -1.54 15.81 -7.49
CA ASP A 31 -1.16 15.10 -8.71
C ASP A 31 -2.39 14.41 -9.31
N PRO A 32 -2.89 14.89 -10.47
CA PRO A 32 -4.05 14.28 -11.10
C PRO A 32 -3.86 12.80 -11.42
N HIS A 33 -2.63 12.37 -11.73
CA HIS A 33 -2.34 10.97 -12.02
C HIS A 33 -2.54 10.08 -10.80
N PHE A 34 -2.16 10.56 -9.62
CA PHE A 34 -2.39 9.81 -8.39
C PHE A 34 -3.89 9.70 -8.09
N VAL A 35 -4.61 10.81 -8.18
CA VAL A 35 -6.05 10.83 -7.90
C VAL A 35 -6.79 9.88 -8.86
N GLU A 36 -6.46 9.94 -10.15
CA GLU A 36 -7.05 9.03 -11.15
C GLU A 36 -6.74 7.57 -10.84
N ALA A 37 -5.51 7.28 -10.42
CA ALA A 37 -5.10 5.91 -10.08
C ALA A 37 -5.92 5.37 -8.91
N VAL A 38 -6.16 6.20 -7.88
CA VAL A 38 -7.00 5.81 -6.74
C VAL A 38 -8.44 5.57 -7.18
N GLU A 39 -9.02 6.51 -7.94
CA GLU A 39 -10.40 6.38 -8.44
C GLU A 39 -10.57 5.11 -9.26
N LYS A 40 -9.65 4.86 -10.19
CA LYS A 40 -9.69 3.67 -11.04
C LYS A 40 -9.55 2.40 -10.22
N SER A 41 -8.65 2.40 -9.24
CA SER A 41 -8.47 1.24 -8.36
C SER A 41 -9.73 0.95 -7.56
N ILE A 42 -10.41 1.98 -7.08
CA ILE A 42 -11.70 1.82 -6.39
C ILE A 42 -12.72 1.18 -7.33
N GLU A 43 -12.87 1.71 -8.54
CA GLU A 43 -13.82 1.18 -9.53
C GLU A 43 -13.54 -0.29 -9.88
N MET A 44 -12.28 -0.67 -9.95
CA MET A 44 -11.87 -2.03 -10.33
C MET A 44 -11.76 -2.99 -9.16
N GLY A 45 -12.11 -2.55 -7.94
CA GLY A 45 -12.03 -3.39 -6.75
C GLY A 45 -10.61 -3.71 -6.30
N ARG A 46 -9.65 -2.83 -6.60
CA ARG A 46 -8.22 -2.99 -6.28
C ARG A 46 -7.76 -2.12 -5.13
N ALA A 47 -8.66 -1.37 -4.52
CA ALA A 47 -8.36 -0.52 -3.37
C ALA A 47 -9.04 -1.11 -2.14
N PHE A 48 -8.26 -1.32 -1.08
CA PHE A 48 -8.75 -1.85 0.19
C PHE A 48 -8.36 -0.91 1.30
N CYS A 49 -9.17 -0.82 2.34
CA CYS A 49 -8.91 0.10 3.43
C CYS A 49 -9.43 -0.44 4.76
N ILE A 50 -8.96 0.18 5.84
CA ILE A 50 -9.50 -0.01 7.17
C ILE A 50 -10.04 1.34 7.62
N ARG A 51 -11.32 1.41 7.93
CA ARG A 51 -11.98 2.62 8.40
C ARG A 51 -11.93 2.70 9.91
N GLU A 52 -11.85 3.90 10.43
CA GLU A 52 -11.89 4.13 11.88
C GLU A 52 -13.18 3.54 12.45
N LYS A 53 -13.07 2.77 13.54
CA LYS A 53 -14.19 2.10 14.20
C LYS A 53 -15.04 1.23 13.27
N ASP A 54 -14.39 0.69 12.22
CA ASP A 54 -15.05 -0.10 11.17
C ASP A 54 -16.28 0.60 10.59
N GLY A 55 -16.17 1.91 10.38
CA GLY A 55 -17.26 2.77 9.94
C GLY A 55 -17.74 2.54 8.52
N ASP A 56 -18.74 3.31 8.15
CA ASP A 56 -19.31 3.27 6.81
C ASP A 56 -18.41 3.98 5.80
N PRO A 57 -18.62 3.78 4.49
CA PRO A 57 -17.90 4.52 3.46
C PRO A 57 -17.92 6.03 3.73
N GLY A 58 -16.74 6.65 3.68
CA GLY A 58 -16.59 8.08 4.01
C GLY A 58 -16.03 8.33 5.40
N ALA A 59 -15.97 7.31 6.27
CA ALA A 59 -15.34 7.46 7.58
C ALA A 59 -13.82 7.65 7.42
N PRO A 60 -13.15 8.29 8.39
CA PRO A 60 -11.69 8.43 8.34
C PRO A 60 -10.99 7.08 8.17
N LEU A 61 -9.89 7.07 7.43
CA LEU A 61 -9.13 5.85 7.16
C LEU A 61 -7.96 5.70 8.13
N LEU A 62 -7.80 4.49 8.65
CA LEU A 62 -6.61 4.10 9.42
C LEU A 62 -5.48 3.66 8.50
N GLY A 63 -5.80 3.12 7.34
CA GLY A 63 -4.85 2.71 6.34
C GLY A 63 -5.51 2.30 5.05
N GLY A 64 -4.70 2.19 4.00
CA GLY A 64 -5.19 1.78 2.69
C GLY A 64 -4.10 1.18 1.82
N VAL A 65 -4.51 0.42 0.81
CA VAL A 65 -3.61 -0.25 -0.12
C VAL A 65 -4.20 -0.26 -1.52
N LEU A 66 -3.35 -0.05 -2.51
CA LEU A 66 -3.67 -0.25 -3.92
C LEU A 66 -2.97 -1.54 -4.36
N PHE A 67 -3.74 -2.54 -4.78
CA PHE A 67 -3.23 -3.88 -5.05
C PHE A 67 -3.76 -4.39 -6.38
N SER A 68 -2.87 -4.76 -7.29
CA SER A 68 -3.22 -5.19 -8.65
C SER A 68 -3.04 -6.69 -8.81
N SER A 69 -4.07 -7.34 -9.37
CA SER A 69 -4.07 -8.76 -9.73
C SER A 69 -4.26 -8.99 -11.23
N SER A 70 -4.18 -7.93 -12.04
CA SER A 70 -4.47 -8.03 -13.47
C SER A 70 -3.46 -8.87 -14.26
N ASN A 71 -2.25 -9.05 -13.73
CA ASN A 71 -1.19 -9.85 -14.36
C ASN A 71 -0.92 -11.15 -13.60
N ALA A 72 -1.93 -11.71 -12.94
CA ALA A 72 -1.75 -12.98 -12.23
C ALA A 72 -1.09 -14.02 -13.12
N PRO A 73 -0.12 -14.81 -12.66
CA PRO A 73 0.27 -15.01 -11.24
C PRO A 73 1.24 -13.95 -10.68
N ILE A 74 1.42 -12.83 -11.35
CA ILE A 74 2.25 -11.73 -10.86
C ILE A 74 1.33 -10.66 -10.31
N TYR A 75 1.50 -10.33 -9.02
CA TYR A 75 0.70 -9.34 -8.30
C TYR A 75 1.58 -8.19 -7.87
N LYS A 76 1.00 -7.00 -7.72
CA LYS A 76 1.75 -5.80 -7.30
C LYS A 76 1.02 -5.01 -6.23
N ILE A 77 1.76 -4.59 -5.22
CA ILE A 77 1.33 -3.57 -4.27
C ILE A 77 1.85 -2.25 -4.81
N HIS A 78 0.94 -1.37 -5.22
CA HIS A 78 1.32 -0.08 -5.80
C HIS A 78 1.46 1.01 -4.75
N TRP A 79 0.77 0.88 -3.62
CA TRP A 79 0.77 1.88 -2.56
C TRP A 79 0.19 1.25 -1.30
N LEU A 80 0.81 1.50 -0.16
CA LEU A 80 0.35 1.06 1.14
C LEU A 80 0.72 2.13 2.15
N SER A 81 -0.26 2.63 2.88
CA SER A 81 -0.01 3.61 3.94
C SER A 81 -0.90 3.38 5.13
N VAL A 82 -0.37 3.78 6.29
CA VAL A 82 -1.07 3.73 7.57
C VAL A 82 -1.05 5.14 8.15
N SER A 83 -2.19 5.60 8.66
CA SER A 83 -2.30 6.91 9.27
C SER A 83 -1.31 7.05 10.44
N SER A 84 -0.75 8.25 10.59
CA SER A 84 0.26 8.51 11.63
C SER A 84 -0.25 8.21 13.04
N HIS A 85 -1.54 8.43 13.29
CA HIS A 85 -2.13 8.17 14.61
C HIS A 85 -2.56 6.72 14.82
N ALA A 86 -2.43 5.87 13.80
CA ALA A 86 -2.83 4.47 13.87
C ALA A 86 -1.63 3.52 13.71
N ARG A 87 -0.41 4.03 13.74
CA ARG A 87 0.79 3.20 13.59
C ARG A 87 1.02 2.35 14.82
N GLN A 88 1.68 1.19 14.61
CA GLN A 88 1.98 0.21 15.66
C GLN A 88 0.73 -0.43 16.27
N GLN A 89 -0.41 -0.36 15.57
CA GLN A 89 -1.65 -0.99 16.00
C GLN A 89 -2.04 -2.18 15.12
N GLY A 90 -1.13 -2.62 14.24
CA GLY A 90 -1.38 -3.77 13.39
C GLY A 90 -2.17 -3.50 12.12
N VAL A 91 -2.38 -2.22 11.75
CA VAL A 91 -3.15 -1.85 10.56
C VAL A 91 -2.47 -2.37 9.29
N GLY A 92 -1.18 -2.13 9.13
CA GLY A 92 -0.44 -2.61 7.96
C GLY A 92 -0.43 -4.12 7.86
N SER A 93 -0.26 -4.81 8.98
CA SER A 93 -0.29 -6.28 9.03
C SER A 93 -1.66 -6.83 8.63
N ALA A 94 -2.73 -6.21 9.12
CA ALA A 94 -4.10 -6.63 8.77
C ALA A 94 -4.36 -6.46 7.28
N ILE A 95 -3.89 -5.36 6.70
CA ILE A 95 -4.03 -5.10 5.26
C ILE A 95 -3.27 -6.15 4.45
N LEU A 96 -1.99 -6.40 4.79
CA LEU A 96 -1.19 -7.40 4.07
C LEU A 96 -1.77 -8.80 4.20
N ASP A 97 -2.21 -9.19 5.39
CA ASP A 97 -2.88 -10.49 5.58
C ASP A 97 -4.06 -10.63 4.62
N HIS A 98 -4.87 -9.59 4.53
CA HIS A 98 -6.07 -9.63 3.69
C HIS A 98 -5.73 -9.77 2.21
N ILE A 99 -4.87 -8.87 1.67
CA ILE A 99 -4.57 -8.92 0.24
C ILE A 99 -3.82 -10.18 -0.16
N LEU A 100 -2.96 -10.70 0.71
CA LEU A 100 -2.26 -11.95 0.42
C LEU A 100 -3.20 -13.15 0.43
N SER A 101 -4.31 -13.07 1.18
CA SER A 101 -5.34 -14.11 1.13
C SER A 101 -6.07 -14.17 -0.21
N LEU A 102 -6.00 -13.11 -1.00
CA LEU A 102 -6.63 -13.03 -2.32
C LEU A 102 -5.75 -13.57 -3.43
N VAL A 103 -4.49 -13.86 -3.13
CA VAL A 103 -3.52 -14.36 -4.12
C VAL A 103 -3.72 -15.86 -4.34
N ASN A 104 -3.76 -16.27 -5.61
CA ASN A 104 -3.89 -17.68 -5.98
C ASN A 104 -2.50 -18.27 -6.22
N PRO A 105 -2.01 -19.16 -5.34
CA PRO A 105 -0.70 -19.78 -5.54
C PRO A 105 -0.71 -20.78 -6.71
N PRO A 106 0.44 -21.02 -7.37
CA PRO A 106 1.73 -20.35 -7.15
C PRO A 106 1.72 -18.95 -7.73
N ALA A 107 2.39 -18.02 -7.03
CA ALA A 107 2.37 -16.61 -7.42
C ALA A 107 3.59 -15.85 -6.90
N GLU A 108 3.79 -14.65 -7.45
CA GLU A 108 4.80 -13.71 -6.97
C GLU A 108 4.12 -12.37 -6.70
N VAL A 109 4.48 -11.74 -5.59
CA VAL A 109 3.97 -10.42 -5.22
C VAL A 109 5.15 -9.46 -5.12
N PHE A 110 5.07 -8.34 -5.82
CA PHE A 110 6.12 -7.32 -5.84
C PHE A 110 5.64 -6.03 -5.18
N VAL A 111 6.58 -5.35 -4.54
CA VAL A 111 6.36 -3.99 -4.02
C VAL A 111 7.67 -3.22 -4.15
N ILE A 112 7.58 -1.93 -4.48
CA ILE A 112 8.70 -1.01 -4.45
C ILE A 112 8.52 -0.15 -3.21
N THR A 113 9.46 -0.20 -2.30
CA THR A 113 9.43 0.55 -1.05
C THR A 113 10.73 1.33 -0.87
N PHE A 114 10.90 1.92 0.31
CA PHE A 114 12.07 2.75 0.61
C PHE A 114 13.36 1.94 0.65
N GLY A 115 14.47 2.57 0.27
CA GLY A 115 15.79 1.96 0.39
C GLY A 115 16.26 1.88 1.84
N GLU A 116 17.37 1.15 2.04
CA GLU A 116 17.94 0.95 3.38
C GLU A 116 18.35 2.25 4.07
N ASP A 117 18.70 3.28 3.27
CA ASP A 117 19.22 4.55 3.76
C ASP A 117 18.13 5.57 4.12
N ILE A 118 16.86 5.19 4.02
CA ILE A 118 15.75 6.09 4.38
C ILE A 118 15.23 5.74 5.78
N PRO A 119 15.57 6.54 6.80
CA PRO A 119 15.19 6.20 8.19
C PRO A 119 13.68 6.02 8.39
N ASP A 120 12.88 6.93 7.82
CA ASP A 120 11.43 6.90 7.99
C ASP A 120 10.75 5.79 7.18
N GLY A 121 11.50 5.14 6.29
CA GLY A 121 11.01 4.00 5.51
C GLY A 121 11.24 2.66 6.18
N GLN A 122 11.98 2.61 7.30
CA GLN A 122 12.31 1.35 7.95
C GLN A 122 11.09 0.58 8.46
N PRO A 123 10.06 1.22 9.02
CA PRO A 123 8.85 0.49 9.42
C PRO A 123 8.19 -0.27 8.28
N ALA A 124 8.12 0.33 7.08
CA ALA A 124 7.55 -0.34 5.91
C ALA A 124 8.41 -1.54 5.49
N ARG A 125 9.74 -1.37 5.45
CA ARG A 125 10.64 -2.46 5.10
C ARG A 125 10.49 -3.63 6.08
N ARG A 126 10.44 -3.36 7.38
CA ARG A 126 10.25 -4.40 8.41
C ARG A 126 8.91 -5.11 8.24
N LEU A 127 7.86 -4.37 7.89
CA LEU A 127 6.54 -4.95 7.66
C LEU A 127 6.59 -5.97 6.52
N TYR A 128 7.17 -5.60 5.38
CA TYR A 128 7.28 -6.51 4.24
C TYR A 128 8.15 -7.73 4.58
N GLN A 129 9.28 -7.52 5.26
CA GLN A 129 10.16 -8.61 5.67
C GLN A 129 9.46 -9.58 6.62
N LYS A 130 8.63 -9.07 7.52
CA LYS A 130 7.84 -9.89 8.45
C LYS A 130 6.92 -10.85 7.70
N PHE A 131 6.41 -10.44 6.55
CA PHE A 131 5.53 -11.27 5.72
C PHE A 131 6.29 -12.15 4.73
N GLY A 132 7.62 -12.14 4.76
CA GLY A 132 8.44 -13.01 3.92
C GLY A 132 8.93 -12.38 2.62
N PHE A 133 8.66 -11.10 2.40
CA PHE A 133 9.20 -10.41 1.24
C PHE A 133 10.72 -10.27 1.39
N LEU A 134 11.44 -10.46 0.29
CA LEU A 134 12.89 -10.34 0.24
C LEU A 134 13.30 -9.21 -0.68
N PRO A 135 14.30 -8.39 -0.27
CA PRO A 135 14.80 -7.32 -1.13
C PRO A 135 15.53 -7.89 -2.34
N LEU A 136 15.35 -7.25 -3.48
CA LEU A 136 16.03 -7.60 -4.73
C LEU A 136 17.16 -6.61 -5.00
N ASP A 137 18.22 -7.08 -5.67
CA ASP A 137 19.36 -6.24 -6.06
C ASP A 137 19.09 -5.41 -7.31
N GLU A 138 17.91 -5.59 -7.93
CA GLU A 138 17.53 -4.86 -9.14
C GLU A 138 17.50 -3.36 -8.87
N MET A 139 18.14 -2.58 -9.75
CA MET A 139 18.14 -1.13 -9.66
C MET A 139 16.75 -0.58 -10.01
N VAL A 140 16.25 0.30 -9.15
CA VAL A 140 14.98 1.00 -9.40
C VAL A 140 15.19 2.50 -9.24
N PRO A 141 14.43 3.34 -9.96
CA PRO A 141 14.58 4.79 -9.83
C PRO A 141 14.26 5.30 -8.44
N ASN A 142 14.88 6.42 -8.06
CA ASN A 142 14.54 7.10 -6.82
C ASN A 142 13.09 7.59 -6.86
N GLY A 143 12.50 7.81 -5.69
CA GLY A 143 11.16 8.37 -5.59
C GLY A 143 11.12 9.85 -5.98
N PRO A 144 9.90 10.41 -6.14
CA PRO A 144 9.73 11.82 -6.54
C PRO A 144 10.39 12.81 -5.58
N GLU A 145 10.51 12.45 -4.31
CA GLU A 145 11.16 13.29 -3.30
C GLU A 145 12.70 13.13 -3.30
N GLY A 146 13.24 12.27 -4.17
CA GLY A 146 14.68 12.05 -4.32
C GLY A 146 15.26 10.91 -3.50
N GLY A 147 14.46 10.30 -2.64
CA GLY A 147 14.92 9.18 -1.80
C GLY A 147 15.06 7.87 -2.55
N SER A 148 15.96 7.00 -2.07
CA SER A 148 16.16 5.70 -2.70
C SER A 148 14.96 4.78 -2.55
N ARG A 149 14.83 3.88 -3.51
CA ARG A 149 13.77 2.85 -3.50
C ARG A 149 14.40 1.49 -3.71
N GLN A 150 13.73 0.47 -3.20
CA GLN A 150 14.13 -0.92 -3.39
C GLN A 150 12.91 -1.78 -3.67
N LYS A 151 13.06 -2.71 -4.61
CA LYS A 151 12.01 -3.67 -4.96
C LYS A 151 12.12 -4.90 -4.06
N PHE A 152 10.98 -5.33 -3.54
CA PHE A 152 10.86 -6.54 -2.73
C PHE A 152 9.95 -7.53 -3.45
N LYS A 153 10.19 -8.81 -3.21
CA LYS A 153 9.40 -9.89 -3.81
C LYS A 153 9.01 -10.93 -2.75
N LEU A 154 7.76 -11.35 -2.79
CA LEU A 154 7.29 -12.52 -2.04
C LEU A 154 6.93 -13.60 -3.05
N SER A 155 7.52 -14.79 -2.88
CA SER A 155 7.17 -15.97 -3.69
C SER A 155 6.26 -16.86 -2.88
N ILE A 156 5.09 -17.18 -3.43
CA ILE A 156 4.09 -18.02 -2.79
C ILE A 156 3.97 -19.32 -3.59
N GLY A 157 4.36 -20.43 -2.99
CA GLY A 157 4.27 -21.75 -3.63
C GLY A 157 2.89 -22.34 -3.52
N SER A 158 2.66 -23.37 -4.32
CA SER A 158 1.40 -24.10 -4.29
C SER A 158 1.31 -25.08 -3.11
#